data_82b9831e52c43a8e3eefa6fae486bb5d
#
_entry.id   82b9831e52c43a8e3eefa6fae486bb5d
#
_cell.length_a   1.000
_cell.length_b   1.000
_cell.length_c   1.000
_cell.angle_alpha   90.00
_cell.angle_beta   90.00
_cell.angle_gamma   90.00
#
_symmetry.space_group_name_H-M   'P 1'
#
loop_
_entity.id
_entity.type
_entity.pdbx_description
1 polymer ?
#
loop_
_entity_poly.entity_id
_entity_poly.type
_entity_poly.pdbx_seq_one_letter_code
_entity_poly.pdbx_strand_id
1 'polypeptide(L)'
;DESESRGLGDVYKRQTFTHLHQPSVPSTNVWALSWLKEHGLNGPTLFTADGQTAGQGQRDKSWSTRHGEDLSMSLALPVQSGWTPPVFNMAVALSIRSSLEGLRPPHAADATAKVKWPNDILISQEGSDRKCAGILVENVWRGASWSATVVGVGVNVNSDRRTSPFHATSLRDAWGISLKPQEVGHLLARELLEQLARPMHPTSILRGFKGHLFGLGELRSFDVDGQTRQGVLSDVDEQGRARYSWTDLGQ
;
A
#
# COMPACT_ATOMS: atom_id res chain seq x y z
N ASP A 1 31.75 -10.31 -29.49
CA ASP A 1 31.32 -9.57 -28.33
C ASP A 1 29.83 -9.27 -28.46
N GLU A 2 29.03 -10.28 -28.10
CA GLU A 2 27.60 -10.15 -27.98
C GLU A 2 27.28 -9.64 -26.56
N SER A 3 27.16 -8.35 -26.39
CA SER A 3 26.55 -7.78 -25.18
C SER A 3 25.05 -8.03 -25.25
N GLU A 4 24.59 -9.12 -24.66
CA GLU A 4 23.17 -9.42 -24.48
C GLU A 4 22.49 -8.27 -23.74
N SER A 5 21.68 -7.51 -24.45
CA SER A 5 20.66 -6.65 -23.86
C SER A 5 19.64 -7.56 -23.17
N ARG A 6 19.83 -7.78 -21.86
CA ARG A 6 18.80 -8.43 -21.04
C ARG A 6 17.57 -7.52 -21.00
N GLY A 7 16.67 -7.72 -21.95
CA GLY A 7 15.41 -7.01 -22.01
C GLY A 7 14.55 -7.32 -20.77
N LEU A 8 13.77 -6.35 -20.33
CA LEU A 8 12.76 -6.46 -19.26
C LEU A 8 11.87 -7.71 -19.40
N GLY A 9 11.74 -8.30 -20.60
CA GLY A 9 10.94 -9.49 -20.87
C GLY A 9 11.42 -10.80 -20.19
N ASP A 10 12.71 -10.94 -19.83
CA ASP A 10 13.23 -12.17 -19.20
C ASP A 10 13.05 -12.18 -17.68
N VAL A 11 12.82 -11.04 -17.05
CA VAL A 11 12.54 -10.91 -15.62
C VAL A 11 11.13 -11.42 -15.27
N TYR A 12 10.21 -11.46 -16.23
CA TYR A 12 8.81 -11.91 -16.04
C TYR A 12 8.63 -13.44 -15.97
N LYS A 13 9.64 -14.26 -16.25
CA LYS A 13 9.52 -15.73 -16.36
C LYS A 13 9.48 -16.50 -15.05
N ARG A 14 9.66 -15.85 -13.89
CA ARG A 14 9.47 -16.48 -12.57
C ARG A 14 8.29 -15.83 -11.85
N GLN A 15 7.06 -16.13 -12.28
CA GLN A 15 5.88 -15.85 -11.46
C GLN A 15 5.96 -16.72 -10.20
N THR A 16 6.16 -16.08 -9.05
CA THR A 16 6.13 -16.74 -7.74
C THR A 16 4.71 -16.80 -7.17
N PHE A 17 3.72 -16.39 -7.94
CA PHE A 17 2.30 -16.35 -7.55
C PHE A 17 1.37 -16.68 -8.73
N THR A 18 0.19 -17.20 -8.42
CA THR A 18 -0.92 -17.33 -9.38
C THR A 18 -1.55 -15.96 -9.59
N HIS A 19 -1.90 -15.59 -10.82
CA HIS A 19 -2.59 -14.33 -11.14
C HIS A 19 -4.00 -14.59 -11.68
N LEU A 20 -4.98 -14.00 -11.02
CA LEU A 20 -6.39 -14.00 -11.41
C LEU A 20 -6.82 -12.57 -11.70
N HIS A 21 -7.46 -12.36 -12.85
CA HIS A 21 -7.90 -11.04 -13.29
C HIS A 21 -9.37 -11.04 -13.66
N GLN A 22 -10.07 -9.94 -13.36
CA GLN A 22 -11.44 -9.69 -13.80
C GLN A 22 -11.61 -8.24 -14.27
N PRO A 23 -12.48 -7.97 -15.30
CA PRO A 23 -12.73 -6.60 -15.73
C PRO A 23 -13.35 -5.74 -14.62
N SER A 24 -14.25 -6.31 -13.81
CA SER A 24 -14.91 -5.60 -12.72
C SER A 24 -15.32 -6.55 -11.60
N VAL A 25 -15.14 -6.10 -10.36
CA VAL A 25 -15.57 -6.81 -9.15
C VAL A 25 -16.14 -5.81 -8.14
N PRO A 26 -16.94 -6.24 -7.15
CA PRO A 26 -17.30 -5.37 -6.03
C PRO A 26 -16.05 -4.85 -5.30
N SER A 27 -15.16 -5.76 -4.90
CA SER A 27 -13.88 -5.47 -4.24
C SER A 27 -12.91 -6.63 -4.49
N THR A 28 -11.65 -6.35 -4.82
CA THR A 28 -10.62 -7.37 -4.98
C THR A 28 -10.34 -8.12 -3.67
N ASN A 29 -10.43 -7.44 -2.51
CA ASN A 29 -10.30 -8.09 -1.20
C ASN A 29 -11.45 -9.05 -0.93
N VAL A 30 -12.69 -8.63 -1.14
CA VAL A 30 -13.87 -9.51 -0.98
C VAL A 30 -13.76 -10.72 -1.91
N TRP A 31 -13.37 -10.50 -3.15
CA TRP A 31 -13.15 -11.60 -4.11
C TRP A 31 -12.06 -12.56 -3.63
N ALA A 32 -10.91 -12.06 -3.20
CA ALA A 32 -9.81 -12.87 -2.68
C ALA A 32 -10.22 -13.68 -1.44
N LEU A 33 -10.94 -13.06 -0.49
CA LEU A 33 -11.43 -13.75 0.72
C LEU A 33 -12.45 -14.84 0.40
N SER A 34 -13.39 -14.59 -0.53
CA SER A 34 -14.35 -15.59 -0.99
C SER A 34 -13.64 -16.76 -1.68
N TRP A 35 -12.69 -16.43 -2.55
CA TRP A 35 -11.89 -17.44 -3.26
C TRP A 35 -11.10 -18.33 -2.28
N LEU A 36 -10.47 -17.72 -1.25
CA LEU A 36 -9.75 -18.45 -0.21
C LEU A 36 -10.65 -19.40 0.58
N LYS A 37 -11.88 -19.00 0.84
CA LYS A 37 -12.87 -19.83 1.55
C LYS A 37 -13.28 -21.06 0.74
N GLU A 38 -13.37 -20.92 -0.58
CA GLU A 38 -13.82 -21.98 -1.50
C GLU A 38 -12.68 -22.94 -1.90
N HIS A 39 -11.49 -22.40 -2.17
CA HIS A 39 -10.38 -23.14 -2.78
C HIS A 39 -9.21 -23.40 -1.81
N GLY A 40 -9.19 -22.75 -0.67
CA GLY A 40 -8.00 -22.73 0.19
C GLY A 40 -6.86 -21.91 -0.39
N LEU A 41 -5.66 -22.00 0.22
CA LEU A 41 -4.47 -21.27 -0.23
C LEU A 41 -3.32 -22.26 -0.47
N ASN A 42 -2.99 -22.49 -1.73
CA ASN A 42 -1.90 -23.37 -2.15
C ASN A 42 -0.59 -22.62 -2.46
N GLY A 43 -0.58 -21.31 -2.29
CA GLY A 43 0.54 -20.41 -2.55
C GLY A 43 0.05 -18.97 -2.74
N PRO A 44 0.96 -18.01 -2.88
CA PRO A 44 0.58 -16.63 -3.13
C PRO A 44 -0.30 -16.50 -4.38
N THR A 45 -1.40 -15.77 -4.26
CA THR A 45 -2.35 -15.55 -5.37
C THR A 45 -2.66 -14.05 -5.47
N LEU A 46 -2.38 -13.47 -6.63
CA LEU A 46 -2.68 -12.09 -6.97
C LEU A 46 -4.05 -12.01 -7.65
N PHE A 47 -4.90 -11.15 -7.14
CA PHE A 47 -6.20 -10.78 -7.72
C PHE A 47 -6.11 -9.35 -8.21
N THR A 48 -6.50 -9.09 -9.45
CA THR A 48 -6.58 -7.73 -10.01
C THR A 48 -7.90 -7.50 -10.70
N ALA A 49 -8.36 -6.25 -10.71
CA ALA A 49 -9.51 -5.85 -11.49
C ALA A 49 -9.27 -4.48 -12.15
N ASP A 50 -9.84 -4.27 -13.36
CA ASP A 50 -9.77 -2.97 -14.02
C ASP A 50 -10.64 -1.93 -13.30
N GLY A 51 -11.68 -2.38 -12.58
CA GLY A 51 -12.53 -1.51 -11.77
C GLY A 51 -13.15 -2.21 -10.57
N GLN A 52 -13.51 -1.42 -9.55
CA GLN A 52 -14.27 -1.86 -8.40
C GLN A 52 -15.57 -1.06 -8.27
N THR A 53 -16.70 -1.75 -8.03
CA THR A 53 -18.01 -1.11 -7.83
C THR A 53 -18.30 -0.76 -6.37
N ALA A 54 -17.64 -1.44 -5.43
CA ALA A 54 -17.77 -1.23 -3.99
C ALA A 54 -16.39 -1.40 -3.31
N GLY A 55 -15.36 -0.70 -3.81
CA GLY A 55 -14.01 -0.74 -3.27
C GLY A 55 -13.99 -0.32 -1.80
N GLN A 56 -13.26 -1.08 -0.98
CA GLN A 56 -13.21 -0.92 0.47
C GLN A 56 -11.89 -0.28 0.92
N GLY A 57 -11.98 0.56 1.93
CA GLY A 57 -10.87 1.11 2.71
C GLY A 57 -11.04 0.78 4.20
N GLN A 58 -10.16 1.30 5.05
CA GLN A 58 -10.28 1.12 6.51
C GLN A 58 -11.48 1.87 7.09
N ARG A 59 -12.09 1.31 8.15
CA ARG A 59 -13.17 1.93 8.94
C ARG A 59 -14.34 2.38 8.06
N ASP A 60 -14.86 1.47 7.24
CA ASP A 60 -16.01 1.67 6.36
C ASP A 60 -15.86 2.79 5.32
N LYS A 61 -14.63 3.27 5.08
CA LYS A 61 -14.34 4.20 4.00
C LYS A 61 -14.31 3.45 2.67
N SER A 62 -14.82 4.10 1.62
CA SER A 62 -14.73 3.56 0.26
C SER A 62 -13.39 3.88 -0.39
N TRP A 63 -12.96 3.00 -1.29
CA TRP A 63 -11.88 3.25 -2.23
C TRP A 63 -12.45 3.43 -3.64
N SER A 64 -12.18 4.57 -4.26
CA SER A 64 -12.65 4.88 -5.63
C SER A 64 -11.57 4.57 -6.65
N THR A 65 -11.86 3.71 -7.60
CA THR A 65 -10.98 3.32 -8.72
C THR A 65 -11.54 3.87 -10.02
N ARG A 66 -10.73 4.50 -10.86
CA ARG A 66 -11.09 4.77 -12.25
C ARG A 66 -10.76 3.55 -13.10
N HIS A 67 -11.78 3.01 -13.75
CA HIS A 67 -11.72 1.79 -14.56
C HIS A 67 -10.61 1.88 -15.61
N GLY A 68 -9.68 0.91 -15.60
CA GLY A 68 -8.55 0.84 -16.53
C GLY A 68 -7.43 1.87 -16.35
N GLU A 69 -7.66 2.91 -15.52
CA GLU A 69 -6.65 3.94 -15.24
C GLU A 69 -5.88 3.71 -13.94
N ASP A 70 -6.52 3.09 -12.95
CA ASP A 70 -5.97 2.87 -11.62
C ASP A 70 -5.81 1.38 -11.31
N LEU A 71 -4.92 1.07 -10.39
CA LEU A 71 -4.73 -0.30 -9.91
C LEU A 71 -5.69 -0.61 -8.76
N SER A 72 -6.38 -1.73 -8.89
CA SER A 72 -7.02 -2.44 -7.79
C SER A 72 -6.46 -3.85 -7.73
N MET A 73 -5.75 -4.17 -6.66
CA MET A 73 -5.19 -5.50 -6.46
C MET A 73 -5.37 -6.00 -5.03
N SER A 74 -5.39 -7.32 -4.88
CA SER A 74 -5.30 -8.02 -3.59
C SER A 74 -4.36 -9.20 -3.74
N LEU A 75 -3.36 -9.28 -2.84
CA LEU A 75 -2.44 -10.41 -2.78
C LEU A 75 -2.80 -11.28 -1.57
N ALA A 76 -3.28 -12.50 -1.83
CA ALA A 76 -3.49 -13.51 -0.82
C ALA A 76 -2.21 -14.33 -0.61
N LEU A 77 -1.77 -14.45 0.63
CA LEU A 77 -0.54 -15.18 0.96
C LEU A 77 -0.64 -15.90 2.32
N PRO A 78 0.08 -17.04 2.49
CA PRO A 78 0.19 -17.69 3.78
C PRO A 78 1.04 -16.82 4.71
N VAL A 79 0.74 -16.84 5.98
CA VAL A 79 1.53 -16.13 6.99
C VAL A 79 2.59 -17.06 7.57
N GLN A 80 3.84 -16.63 7.50
CA GLN A 80 4.94 -17.35 8.12
C GLN A 80 4.95 -17.09 9.63
N SER A 81 5.48 -18.05 10.40
CA SER A 81 5.66 -17.89 11.85
C SER A 81 6.56 -16.71 12.18
N GLY A 82 6.31 -16.07 13.33
CA GLY A 82 7.10 -14.93 13.82
C GLY A 82 6.54 -13.56 13.47
N TRP A 83 5.57 -13.46 12.55
CA TRP A 83 4.87 -12.22 12.27
C TRP A 83 3.79 -11.93 13.31
N THR A 84 3.68 -10.66 13.69
CA THR A 84 2.50 -10.10 14.37
C THR A 84 1.77 -9.17 13.40
N PRO A 85 0.43 -9.06 13.48
CA PRO A 85 -0.32 -8.22 12.53
C PRO A 85 0.19 -6.77 12.44
N PRO A 86 0.54 -6.08 13.54
CA PRO A 86 1.05 -4.71 13.44
C PRO A 86 2.38 -4.61 12.70
N VAL A 87 3.32 -5.50 13.00
CA VAL A 87 4.65 -5.51 12.36
C VAL A 87 4.53 -5.87 10.87
N PHE A 88 3.65 -6.82 10.56
CA PHE A 88 3.33 -7.20 9.19
C PHE A 88 2.76 -6.01 8.40
N ASN A 89 1.79 -5.27 8.97
CA ASN A 89 1.20 -4.09 8.32
C ASN A 89 2.24 -3.01 8.04
N MET A 90 3.17 -2.78 8.98
CA MET A 90 4.28 -1.83 8.78
C MET A 90 5.23 -2.29 7.67
N ALA A 91 5.55 -3.59 7.62
CA ALA A 91 6.37 -4.15 6.56
C ALA A 91 5.71 -4.03 5.17
N VAL A 92 4.41 -4.31 5.08
CA VAL A 92 3.61 -4.12 3.86
C VAL A 92 3.66 -2.66 3.42
N ALA A 93 3.38 -1.72 4.32
CA ALA A 93 3.38 -0.29 3.97
C ALA A 93 4.75 0.19 3.48
N LEU A 94 5.84 -0.26 4.13
CA LEU A 94 7.21 0.01 3.69
C LEU A 94 7.52 -0.57 2.31
N SER A 95 7.13 -1.82 2.07
CA SER A 95 7.35 -2.48 0.78
C SER A 95 6.62 -1.74 -0.34
N ILE A 96 5.33 -1.48 -0.18
CA ILE A 96 4.53 -0.74 -1.18
C ILE A 96 5.11 0.66 -1.41
N ARG A 97 5.44 1.40 -0.33
CA ARG A 97 6.10 2.72 -0.45
C ARG A 97 7.41 2.62 -1.23
N SER A 98 8.26 1.66 -0.90
CA SER A 98 9.58 1.50 -1.54
C SER A 98 9.45 1.13 -3.01
N SER A 99 8.53 0.22 -3.34
CA SER A 99 8.28 -0.19 -4.72
C SER A 99 7.74 0.97 -5.58
N LEU A 100 6.81 1.77 -5.04
CA LEU A 100 6.33 2.96 -5.73
C LEU A 100 7.45 3.99 -5.89
N GLU A 101 8.24 4.27 -4.85
CA GLU A 101 9.38 5.18 -4.93
C GLU A 101 10.40 4.75 -6.00
N GLY A 102 10.58 3.43 -6.20
CA GLY A 102 11.42 2.88 -7.26
C GLY A 102 10.95 3.18 -8.68
N LEU A 103 9.68 3.55 -8.86
CA LEU A 103 9.11 3.98 -10.14
C LEU A 103 9.32 5.48 -10.42
N ARG A 104 9.75 6.25 -9.40
CA ARG A 104 9.91 7.70 -9.52
C ARG A 104 11.02 8.05 -10.49
N PRO A 105 10.73 8.85 -11.54
CA PRO A 105 11.73 9.24 -12.51
C PRO A 105 12.67 10.34 -11.95
N PRO A 106 13.89 10.46 -12.48
CA PRO A 106 14.86 11.46 -12.01
C PRO A 106 14.36 12.91 -12.06
N HIS A 107 13.52 13.25 -13.02
CA HIS A 107 12.96 14.61 -13.14
C HIS A 107 11.93 14.97 -12.06
N ALA A 108 11.42 13.99 -11.32
CA ALA A 108 10.50 14.18 -10.20
C ALA A 108 11.20 13.95 -8.84
N ALA A 109 12.49 14.33 -8.72
CA ALA A 109 13.31 14.09 -7.54
C ALA A 109 12.69 14.65 -6.25
N ASP A 110 11.98 15.78 -6.34
CA ASP A 110 11.37 16.47 -5.20
C ASP A 110 10.02 15.86 -4.77
N ALA A 111 9.43 14.98 -5.60
CA ALA A 111 8.15 14.35 -5.35
C ALA A 111 8.34 12.95 -4.72
N THR A 112 8.51 12.87 -3.40
CA THR A 112 8.87 11.63 -2.70
C THR A 112 7.66 10.91 -2.09
N ALA A 113 7.69 9.57 -2.11
CA ALA A 113 6.66 8.76 -1.45
C ALA A 113 6.92 8.64 0.05
N LYS A 114 5.89 8.86 0.87
CA LYS A 114 5.90 8.74 2.33
C LYS A 114 4.71 7.89 2.81
N VAL A 115 4.87 7.24 3.95
CA VAL A 115 3.77 6.51 4.59
C VAL A 115 3.00 7.46 5.50
N LYS A 116 1.71 7.66 5.24
CA LYS A 116 0.80 8.29 6.22
C LYS A 116 0.18 7.20 7.07
N TRP A 117 0.45 7.25 8.36
CA TRP A 117 -0.12 6.30 9.32
C TRP A 117 -1.66 6.24 9.22
N PRO A 118 -2.28 5.05 9.27
CA PRO A 118 -1.60 3.75 9.39
C PRO A 118 -1.26 3.08 8.05
N ASN A 119 -1.84 3.46 6.91
CA ASN A 119 -1.94 2.61 5.72
C ASN A 119 -2.03 3.34 4.38
N ASP A 120 -1.77 4.64 4.34
CA ASP A 120 -1.81 5.42 3.10
C ASP A 120 -0.40 5.73 2.60
N ILE A 121 -0.23 5.77 1.29
CA ILE A 121 0.98 6.30 0.67
C ILE A 121 0.65 7.67 0.08
N LEU A 122 1.38 8.67 0.55
CA LEU A 122 1.35 10.02 0.00
C LEU A 122 2.52 10.23 -0.94
N ILE A 123 2.33 11.11 -1.92
CA ILE A 123 3.43 11.76 -2.63
C ILE A 123 3.47 13.20 -2.16
N SER A 124 4.64 13.57 -1.62
CA SER A 124 4.92 14.91 -1.13
C SER A 124 5.69 15.67 -2.20
N GLN A 125 5.13 16.78 -2.69
CA GLN A 125 5.75 17.64 -3.70
C GLN A 125 5.40 19.10 -3.39
N GLU A 126 6.40 19.99 -3.35
CA GLU A 126 6.23 21.43 -3.21
C GLU A 126 5.32 21.85 -2.04
N GLY A 127 5.44 21.16 -0.89
CA GLY A 127 4.60 21.41 0.29
C GLY A 127 3.16 20.91 0.18
N SER A 128 2.82 20.21 -0.91
CA SER A 128 1.55 19.53 -1.10
C SER A 128 1.71 18.02 -0.87
N ASP A 129 0.98 17.47 0.11
CA ASP A 129 1.01 16.06 0.45
C ASP A 129 -0.30 15.43 -0.01
N ARG A 130 -0.24 14.58 -1.05
CA ARG A 130 -1.45 14.01 -1.67
C ARG A 130 -1.43 12.50 -1.67
N LYS A 131 -2.57 11.89 -1.35
CA LYS A 131 -2.72 10.44 -1.31
C LYS A 131 -2.67 9.84 -2.72
N CYS A 132 -1.70 8.93 -2.92
CA CYS A 132 -1.51 8.19 -4.17
C CYS A 132 -2.00 6.74 -4.04
N ALA A 133 -1.82 6.10 -2.87
CA ALA A 133 -2.24 4.73 -2.65
C ALA A 133 -2.84 4.52 -1.26
N GLY A 134 -3.65 3.47 -1.15
CA GLY A 134 -4.21 2.98 0.11
C GLY A 134 -4.02 1.47 0.23
N ILE A 135 -3.79 1.01 1.46
CA ILE A 135 -3.53 -0.39 1.78
C ILE A 135 -4.60 -0.88 2.75
N LEU A 136 -5.15 -2.07 2.50
CA LEU A 136 -6.12 -2.74 3.38
C LEU A 136 -5.68 -4.18 3.60
N VAL A 137 -5.20 -4.48 4.80
CA VAL A 137 -4.77 -5.84 5.18
C VAL A 137 -5.89 -6.50 5.97
N GLU A 138 -6.33 -7.66 5.51
CA GLU A 138 -7.34 -8.50 6.15
C GLU A 138 -6.76 -9.87 6.49
N ASN A 139 -6.85 -10.23 7.77
CA ASN A 139 -6.24 -11.43 8.31
C ASN A 139 -7.25 -12.57 8.41
N VAL A 140 -6.84 -13.76 7.97
CA VAL A 140 -7.65 -14.99 8.03
C VAL A 140 -7.14 -15.85 9.18
N TRP A 141 -8.01 -16.09 10.15
CA TRP A 141 -7.72 -16.89 11.33
C TRP A 141 -8.40 -18.26 11.25
N ARG A 142 -7.69 -19.29 11.68
CA ARG A 142 -8.25 -20.65 11.91
C ARG A 142 -8.03 -21.01 13.37
N GLY A 143 -9.09 -20.86 14.16
CA GLY A 143 -8.97 -20.92 15.62
C GLY A 143 -8.04 -19.78 16.12
N ALA A 144 -7.01 -20.11 16.89
CA ALA A 144 -6.01 -19.16 17.37
C ALA A 144 -4.84 -18.92 16.39
N SER A 145 -4.81 -19.63 15.25
CA SER A 145 -3.71 -19.52 14.29
C SER A 145 -4.03 -18.51 13.18
N TRP A 146 -3.13 -17.55 12.95
CA TRP A 146 -3.16 -16.67 11.80
C TRP A 146 -2.64 -17.43 10.58
N SER A 147 -3.56 -17.91 9.74
CA SER A 147 -3.26 -18.85 8.65
C SER A 147 -2.94 -18.21 7.31
N ALA A 148 -3.58 -17.07 7.02
CA ALA A 148 -3.40 -16.37 5.77
C ALA A 148 -3.71 -14.88 5.94
N THR A 149 -3.32 -14.08 4.96
CA THR A 149 -3.69 -12.67 4.87
C THR A 149 -4.01 -12.29 3.43
N VAL A 150 -4.88 -11.31 3.28
CA VAL A 150 -5.17 -10.63 2.01
C VAL A 150 -4.69 -9.20 2.14
N VAL A 151 -3.73 -8.84 1.30
CA VAL A 151 -3.16 -7.48 1.22
C VAL A 151 -3.79 -6.78 0.03
N GLY A 152 -4.81 -5.96 0.27
CA GLY A 152 -5.40 -5.08 -0.73
C GLY A 152 -4.59 -3.82 -0.91
N VAL A 153 -4.35 -3.45 -2.17
CA VAL A 153 -3.66 -2.21 -2.54
C VAL A 153 -4.39 -1.54 -3.68
N GLY A 154 -4.84 -0.31 -3.44
CA GLY A 154 -5.31 0.59 -4.48
C GLY A 154 -4.26 1.64 -4.78
N VAL A 155 -3.93 1.85 -6.06
CA VAL A 155 -3.00 2.90 -6.49
C VAL A 155 -3.65 3.75 -7.57
N ASN A 156 -3.67 5.05 -7.38
CA ASN A 156 -4.00 5.99 -8.45
C ASN A 156 -2.81 6.04 -9.43
N VAL A 157 -2.93 5.38 -10.58
CA VAL A 157 -1.82 5.26 -11.54
C VAL A 157 -1.89 6.36 -12.59
N ASN A 158 -2.95 6.39 -13.40
CA ASN A 158 -3.08 7.30 -14.53
C ASN A 158 -4.28 8.26 -14.42
N SER A 159 -5.15 8.08 -13.43
CA SER A 159 -6.34 8.92 -13.29
C SER A 159 -5.97 10.38 -12.99
N ASP A 160 -6.71 11.31 -13.57
CA ASP A 160 -6.58 12.74 -13.22
C ASP A 160 -7.20 12.98 -11.84
N ARG A 161 -6.36 13.36 -10.88
CA ARG A 161 -6.72 13.65 -9.48
C ARG A 161 -6.51 15.11 -9.10
N ARG A 162 -6.09 15.97 -10.01
CA ARG A 162 -5.76 17.38 -9.74
C ARG A 162 -6.92 18.16 -9.13
N THR A 163 -8.14 17.85 -9.52
CA THR A 163 -9.37 18.45 -8.98
C THR A 163 -10.06 17.61 -7.91
N SER A 164 -9.39 16.57 -7.39
CA SER A 164 -9.98 15.69 -6.37
C SER A 164 -10.20 16.44 -5.05
N PRO A 165 -11.41 16.39 -4.47
CA PRO A 165 -11.68 16.99 -3.16
C PRO A 165 -10.98 16.24 -2.01
N PHE A 166 -10.41 15.08 -2.26
CA PHE A 166 -9.82 14.20 -1.23
C PHE A 166 -8.30 14.37 -1.09
N HIS A 167 -7.70 15.47 -1.56
CA HIS A 167 -6.25 15.64 -1.56
C HIS A 167 -5.52 14.40 -2.11
N ALA A 168 -5.99 13.91 -3.25
CA ALA A 168 -5.42 12.75 -3.92
C ALA A 168 -4.55 13.18 -5.11
N THR A 169 -3.61 12.32 -5.48
CA THR A 169 -2.80 12.42 -6.71
C THR A 169 -2.68 11.04 -7.35
N SER A 170 -2.20 10.99 -8.58
CA SER A 170 -1.79 9.76 -9.26
C SER A 170 -0.29 9.80 -9.56
N LEU A 171 0.28 8.65 -9.96
CA LEU A 171 1.67 8.60 -10.42
C LEU A 171 1.86 9.50 -11.65
N ARG A 172 0.84 9.55 -12.54
CA ARG A 172 0.86 10.45 -13.70
C ARG A 172 0.84 11.93 -13.28
N ASP A 173 -0.04 12.30 -12.36
CA ASP A 173 -0.16 13.71 -11.96
C ASP A 173 1.08 14.20 -11.17
N ALA A 174 1.65 13.32 -10.32
CA ALA A 174 2.78 13.70 -9.47
C ALA A 174 4.14 13.54 -10.14
N TRP A 175 4.31 12.52 -11.00
CA TRP A 175 5.60 12.16 -11.57
C TRP A 175 5.66 12.29 -13.09
N GLY A 176 4.56 12.62 -13.75
CA GLY A 176 4.50 12.76 -15.21
C GLY A 176 4.68 11.45 -15.97
N ILE A 177 4.47 10.29 -15.31
CA ILE A 177 4.62 8.97 -15.93
C ILE A 177 3.27 8.29 -16.13
N SER A 178 3.14 7.58 -17.25
CA SER A 178 1.98 6.71 -17.51
C SER A 178 2.44 5.26 -17.51
N LEU A 179 1.77 4.43 -16.73
CA LEU A 179 2.10 3.02 -16.54
C LEU A 179 0.85 2.16 -16.75
N LYS A 180 1.04 0.89 -17.11
CA LYS A 180 -0.06 -0.06 -17.13
C LYS A 180 -0.37 -0.50 -15.69
N PRO A 181 -1.61 -0.31 -15.17
CA PRO A 181 -1.94 -0.66 -13.79
C PRO A 181 -1.59 -2.11 -13.42
N GLN A 182 -1.80 -3.06 -14.34
CA GLN A 182 -1.47 -4.46 -14.11
C GLN A 182 0.05 -4.71 -13.95
N GLU A 183 0.90 -4.00 -14.71
CA GLU A 183 2.36 -4.10 -14.57
C GLU A 183 2.82 -3.55 -13.22
N VAL A 184 2.21 -2.45 -12.75
CA VAL A 184 2.41 -1.94 -11.38
C VAL A 184 1.99 -2.99 -10.35
N GLY A 185 0.83 -3.63 -10.53
CA GLY A 185 0.35 -4.70 -9.65
C GLY A 185 1.30 -5.89 -9.57
N HIS A 186 1.84 -6.35 -10.69
CA HIS A 186 2.84 -7.43 -10.72
C HIS A 186 4.14 -7.03 -10.02
N LEU A 187 4.60 -5.79 -10.22
CA LEU A 187 5.79 -5.26 -9.52
C LEU A 187 5.56 -5.26 -8.01
N LEU A 188 4.45 -4.68 -7.55
CA LEU A 188 4.14 -4.60 -6.12
C LEU A 188 4.00 -5.98 -5.48
N ALA A 189 3.35 -6.94 -6.15
CA ALA A 189 3.20 -8.30 -5.65
C ALA A 189 4.54 -9.00 -5.50
N ARG A 190 5.41 -8.91 -6.52
CA ARG A 190 6.75 -9.52 -6.49
C ARG A 190 7.62 -8.92 -5.38
N GLU A 191 7.74 -7.59 -5.34
CA GLU A 191 8.55 -6.90 -4.34
C GLU A 191 8.05 -7.18 -2.90
N LEU A 192 6.73 -7.22 -2.73
CA LEU A 192 6.13 -7.54 -1.44
C LEU A 192 6.48 -8.96 -0.99
N LEU A 193 6.37 -9.96 -1.89
CA LEU A 193 6.73 -11.34 -1.59
C LEU A 193 8.22 -11.47 -1.27
N GLU A 194 9.10 -10.80 -2.02
CA GLU A 194 10.53 -10.80 -1.77
C GLU A 194 10.88 -10.19 -0.41
N GLN A 195 10.25 -9.07 -0.05
CA GLN A 195 10.48 -8.41 1.24
C GLN A 195 9.98 -9.27 2.42
N LEU A 196 8.78 -9.85 2.29
CA LEU A 196 8.19 -10.66 3.36
C LEU A 196 8.89 -12.02 3.53
N ALA A 197 9.58 -12.52 2.52
CA ALA A 197 10.38 -13.75 2.61
C ALA A 197 11.71 -13.55 3.34
N ARG A 198 12.20 -12.31 3.46
CA ARG A 198 13.47 -12.03 4.15
C ARG A 198 13.29 -12.06 5.67
N PRO A 199 14.25 -12.67 6.42
CA PRO A 199 14.25 -12.55 7.86
C PRO A 199 14.37 -11.07 8.26
N MET A 200 13.34 -10.52 8.88
CA MET A 200 13.37 -9.13 9.33
C MET A 200 13.05 -9.05 10.83
N HIS A 201 13.87 -8.31 11.56
CA HIS A 201 13.62 -8.06 12.96
C HIS A 201 12.54 -6.97 13.13
N PRO A 202 11.57 -7.14 14.02
CA PRO A 202 10.50 -6.15 14.27
C PRO A 202 11.03 -4.74 14.52
N THR A 203 12.13 -4.60 15.26
CA THR A 203 12.78 -3.29 15.51
C THR A 203 13.32 -2.62 14.26
N SER A 204 13.82 -3.40 13.28
CA SER A 204 14.30 -2.86 12.00
C SER A 204 13.15 -2.38 11.13
N ILE A 205 12.03 -3.13 11.11
CA ILE A 205 10.80 -2.74 10.41
C ILE A 205 10.27 -1.45 11.01
N LEU A 206 10.13 -1.39 12.34
CA LEU A 206 9.63 -0.20 13.04
C LEU A 206 10.50 1.03 12.78
N ARG A 207 11.84 0.87 12.81
CA ARG A 207 12.78 1.94 12.49
C ARG A 207 12.60 2.44 11.06
N GLY A 208 12.52 1.52 10.09
CA GLY A 208 12.28 1.86 8.68
C GLY A 208 10.93 2.56 8.49
N PHE A 209 9.89 2.06 9.14
CA PHE A 209 8.55 2.66 9.10
C PHE A 209 8.57 4.10 9.62
N LYS A 210 9.16 4.35 10.79
CA LYS A 210 9.33 5.70 11.35
C LYS A 210 10.14 6.61 10.43
N GLY A 211 11.21 6.09 9.81
CA GLY A 211 12.06 6.86 8.90
C GLY A 211 11.36 7.36 7.63
N HIS A 212 10.23 6.73 7.26
CA HIS A 212 9.43 7.12 6.10
C HIS A 212 8.04 7.63 6.47
N LEU A 213 7.79 7.84 7.77
CA LEU A 213 6.48 8.25 8.25
C LEU A 213 6.26 9.75 7.98
N PHE A 214 5.14 10.04 7.34
CA PHE A 214 4.71 11.40 7.06
C PHE A 214 4.38 12.16 8.35
N GLY A 215 4.94 13.34 8.50
CA GLY A 215 4.62 14.26 9.61
C GLY A 215 5.07 13.81 11.00
N LEU A 216 5.96 12.80 11.09
CA LEU A 216 6.54 12.41 12.39
C LEU A 216 7.39 13.55 12.95
N GLY A 217 7.07 13.99 14.18
CA GLY A 217 7.75 15.10 14.83
C GLY A 217 7.34 16.50 14.34
N GLU A 218 6.40 16.61 13.41
CA GLU A 218 5.96 17.89 12.85
C GLU A 218 4.64 18.32 13.48
N LEU A 219 4.50 19.64 13.76
CA LEU A 219 3.23 20.23 14.16
C LEU A 219 2.26 20.27 12.97
N ARG A 220 1.11 19.63 13.12
CA ARG A 220 0.09 19.52 12.07
C ARG A 220 -1.32 19.58 12.63
N SER A 221 -2.28 19.85 11.75
CA SER A 221 -3.70 19.73 12.05
C SER A 221 -4.18 18.30 11.87
N PHE A 222 -4.94 17.81 12.82
CA PHE A 222 -5.56 16.48 12.81
C PHE A 222 -7.07 16.62 12.99
N ASP A 223 -7.85 15.81 12.28
CA ASP A 223 -9.26 15.62 12.58
C ASP A 223 -9.39 14.53 13.66
N VAL A 224 -9.94 14.91 14.80
CA VAL A 224 -10.21 14.02 15.93
C VAL A 224 -11.69 14.14 16.26
N ASP A 225 -12.45 13.11 15.91
CA ASP A 225 -13.91 13.06 16.13
C ASP A 225 -14.67 14.26 15.54
N GLY A 226 -14.27 14.70 14.34
CA GLY A 226 -14.86 15.84 13.63
C GLY A 226 -14.40 17.22 14.12
N GLN A 227 -13.42 17.27 15.03
CA GLN A 227 -12.81 18.51 15.50
C GLN A 227 -11.34 18.60 15.00
N THR A 228 -11.00 19.77 14.43
CA THR A 228 -9.61 20.03 14.05
C THR A 228 -8.79 20.38 15.29
N ARG A 229 -7.75 19.59 15.58
CA ARG A 229 -6.79 19.83 16.68
C ARG A 229 -5.37 19.97 16.14
N GLN A 230 -4.57 20.83 16.79
CA GLN A 230 -3.16 20.97 16.50
C GLN A 230 -2.36 20.02 17.40
N GLY A 231 -1.43 19.29 16.81
CA GLY A 231 -0.61 18.33 17.55
C GLY A 231 0.58 17.81 16.73
N VAL A 232 1.34 16.96 17.36
CA VAL A 232 2.51 16.29 16.79
C VAL A 232 2.30 14.78 16.88
N LEU A 233 2.43 14.07 15.77
CA LEU A 233 2.62 12.62 15.79
C LEU A 233 4.04 12.37 16.34
N SER A 234 4.14 12.03 17.63
CA SER A 234 5.43 11.94 18.33
C SER A 234 6.07 10.56 18.19
N ASP A 235 5.28 9.51 18.03
CA ASP A 235 5.79 8.14 17.91
C ASP A 235 4.78 7.16 17.31
N VAL A 236 5.27 5.99 16.90
CA VAL A 236 4.48 4.78 16.63
C VAL A 236 5.18 3.62 17.31
N ASP A 237 4.45 2.83 18.11
CA ASP A 237 5.01 1.70 18.85
C ASP A 237 5.00 0.38 18.04
N GLU A 238 5.56 -0.69 18.62
CA GLU A 238 5.62 -2.02 18.00
C GLU A 238 4.24 -2.66 17.79
N GLN A 239 3.22 -2.18 18.50
CA GLN A 239 1.82 -2.57 18.30
C GLN A 239 1.14 -1.75 17.20
N GLY A 240 1.88 -0.88 16.50
CA GLY A 240 1.37 -0.02 15.44
C GLY A 240 0.51 1.14 15.94
N ARG A 241 0.51 1.44 17.25
CA ARG A 241 -0.27 2.53 17.84
C ARG A 241 0.47 3.85 17.68
N ALA A 242 -0.21 4.85 17.14
CA ALA A 242 0.32 6.19 17.05
C ALA A 242 0.15 6.93 18.38
N ARG A 243 1.19 7.69 18.76
CA ARG A 243 1.17 8.58 19.92
C ARG A 243 1.17 10.02 19.44
N TYR A 244 0.25 10.80 19.99
CA TYR A 244 0.13 12.23 19.67
C TYR A 244 0.38 13.08 20.89
N SER A 245 1.05 14.22 20.69
CA SER A 245 1.17 15.30 21.68
C SER A 245 0.35 16.48 21.18
N TRP A 246 -0.67 16.90 21.94
CA TRP A 246 -1.58 17.97 21.57
C TRP A 246 -1.11 19.30 22.14
N THR A 247 -1.23 20.40 21.39
CA THR A 247 -0.80 21.73 21.83
C THR A 247 -1.85 22.42 22.71
N ASP A 248 -3.10 21.96 22.67
CA ASP A 248 -4.25 22.53 23.37
C ASP A 248 -4.54 21.87 24.75
N LEU A 249 -3.67 21.00 25.25
CA LEU A 249 -3.77 20.40 26.60
C LEU A 249 -3.08 21.22 27.70
N GLY A 250 -2.91 22.52 27.50
CA GLY A 250 -2.22 23.44 28.44
C GLY A 250 -3.09 24.59 28.93
N GLN A 251 -4.32 24.33 29.39
CA GLN A 251 -5.08 25.21 30.32
C GLN A 251 -5.92 24.38 31.27
#